data_736e83ea98888a54fd58f6959531aca9
#
_entry.id   736e83ea98888a54fd58f6959531aca9
#
_cell.length_a   1.000
_cell.length_b   1.000
_cell.length_c   1.000
_cell.angle_alpha   90.00
_cell.angle_beta   90.00
_cell.angle_gamma   90.00
#
_symmetry.space_group_name_H-M   'P 1'
#
loop_
_entity.id
_entity.type
_entity.pdbx_description
1 polymer ?
#
loop_
_entity_poly.entity_id
_entity_poly.type
_entity_poly.pdbx_seq_one_letter_code
_entity_poly.pdbx_strand_id
1 'polypeptide(L)' 'KFPIFNKKINGKKIIFLDTAASSQKPQSVIDSVSICYSENYANIHRGVYYLSSKLTRDYELVRENIASFIKAPRAKE' A
#
# COMPACT_ATOMS: atom_id res chain seq x y z
N LYS A 1 -5.63 -14.57 -2.57
CA LYS A 1 -4.77 -13.70 -1.80
C LYS A 1 -3.82 -12.87 -2.68
N PHE A 2 -3.12 -13.50 -3.60
CA PHE A 2 -2.29 -12.86 -4.61
C PHE A 2 -2.90 -13.16 -5.98
N PRO A 3 -3.71 -12.25 -6.54
CA PRO A 3 -4.51 -12.56 -7.74
C PRO A 3 -3.66 -12.91 -8.97
N ILE A 4 -2.42 -12.42 -9.06
CA ILE A 4 -1.54 -12.77 -10.18
C ILE A 4 -1.33 -14.28 -10.32
N PHE A 5 -1.36 -15.03 -9.21
CA PHE A 5 -1.13 -16.48 -9.22
C PHE A 5 -2.35 -17.29 -9.69
N ASN A 6 -3.48 -16.63 -9.93
CA ASN A 6 -4.62 -17.26 -10.61
C ASN A 6 -4.41 -17.33 -12.12
N LYS A 7 -3.49 -16.54 -12.65
CA LYS A 7 -3.15 -16.55 -14.06
C LYS A 7 -2.29 -17.77 -14.40
N LYS A 8 -2.52 -18.35 -15.56
CA LYS A 8 -1.70 -19.45 -16.08
C LYS A 8 -0.99 -18.99 -17.34
N ILE A 9 0.23 -19.47 -17.53
CA ILE A 9 1.01 -19.23 -18.74
C ILE A 9 1.28 -20.58 -19.38
N ASN A 10 0.85 -20.74 -20.63
CA ASN A 10 0.91 -22.02 -21.37
C ASN A 10 0.26 -23.16 -20.58
N GLY A 11 -0.86 -22.89 -19.91
CA GLY A 11 -1.61 -23.86 -19.11
C GLY A 11 -0.99 -24.22 -17.77
N LYS A 12 0.11 -23.59 -17.40
CA LYS A 12 0.84 -23.90 -16.15
C LYS A 12 0.76 -22.76 -15.16
N LYS A 13 0.79 -23.09 -13.88
CA LYS A 13 0.84 -22.10 -12.80
C LYS A 13 2.16 -21.32 -12.86
N ILE A 14 2.06 -20.04 -12.50
CA ILE A 14 3.24 -19.18 -12.39
C ILE A 14 4.06 -19.56 -11.17
N ILE A 15 5.38 -19.71 -11.37
CA ILE A 15 6.35 -19.76 -10.28
C ILE A 15 7.11 -18.44 -10.31
N PHE A 16 7.02 -17.67 -9.23
CA PHE A 16 7.61 -16.33 -9.16
C PHE A 16 8.75 -16.30 -8.13
N LEU A 17 9.97 -16.08 -8.60
CA LEU A 17 11.18 -16.10 -7.77
C LEU A 17 11.92 -14.76 -7.76
N ASP A 18 11.27 -13.69 -8.21
CA ASP A 18 11.91 -12.39 -8.40
C ASP A 18 11.46 -11.34 -7.37
N THR A 19 11.04 -11.80 -6.19
CA THR A 19 10.54 -10.91 -5.13
C THR A 19 11.58 -9.89 -4.66
N ALA A 20 12.87 -10.22 -4.76
CA ALA A 20 13.94 -9.31 -4.40
C ALA A 20 13.94 -8.04 -5.28
N ALA A 21 13.55 -8.16 -6.55
CA ALA A 21 13.44 -7.03 -7.45
C ALA A 21 12.10 -6.31 -7.29
N SER A 22 11.01 -7.07 -7.21
CA SER A 22 9.67 -6.50 -7.04
C SER A 22 8.70 -7.58 -6.55
N SER A 23 8.05 -7.33 -5.44
CA SER A 23 7.09 -8.27 -4.88
C SER A 23 5.74 -8.20 -5.60
N GLN A 24 5.09 -9.33 -5.75
CA GLN A 24 3.69 -9.38 -6.16
C GLN A 24 2.79 -8.82 -5.05
N LYS A 25 1.61 -8.34 -5.42
CA LYS A 25 0.72 -7.63 -4.51
C LYS A 25 -0.43 -8.53 -4.07
N PRO A 26 -0.70 -8.66 -2.76
CA PRO A 26 -1.91 -9.34 -2.30
C PRO A 26 -3.15 -8.51 -2.63
N GLN A 27 -4.30 -9.17 -2.69
CA GLN A 27 -5.57 -8.50 -3.01
C GLN A 27 -5.86 -7.32 -2.09
N SER A 28 -5.54 -7.45 -0.80
CA SER A 28 -5.75 -6.36 0.17
C SER A 28 -5.00 -5.07 -0.19
N VAL A 29 -3.79 -5.19 -0.71
CA VAL A 29 -3.01 -4.02 -1.14
C VAL A 29 -3.59 -3.41 -2.41
N ILE A 30 -3.99 -4.25 -3.38
CA ILE A 30 -4.61 -3.79 -4.62
C ILE A 30 -5.91 -3.03 -4.31
N ASP A 31 -6.74 -3.58 -3.45
CA ASP A 31 -8.00 -2.96 -3.05
C ASP A 31 -7.78 -1.63 -2.34
N SER A 32 -6.80 -1.57 -1.44
CA SER A 32 -6.48 -0.34 -0.70
C SER A 32 -6.02 0.78 -1.62
N VAL A 33 -5.19 0.48 -2.61
CA VAL A 33 -4.74 1.47 -3.61
C VAL A 33 -5.92 1.92 -4.47
N SER A 34 -6.76 0.99 -4.90
CA SER A 34 -7.94 1.30 -5.69
C SER A 34 -8.91 2.22 -4.93
N ILE A 35 -9.20 1.91 -3.67
CA ILE A 35 -10.06 2.74 -2.82
C ILE A 35 -9.43 4.11 -2.59
N CYS A 36 -8.13 4.15 -2.35
CA CYS A 36 -7.45 5.42 -2.17
C CYS A 36 -7.66 6.34 -3.38
N TYR A 37 -7.43 5.85 -4.59
CA TYR A 37 -7.59 6.67 -5.78
C TYR A 37 -9.04 6.99 -6.11
N SER A 38 -9.97 6.08 -5.87
CA SER A 38 -11.37 6.30 -6.23
C SER A 38 -12.13 7.17 -5.23
N GLU A 39 -11.75 7.17 -3.97
CA GLU A 39 -12.57 7.77 -2.92
C GLU A 39 -11.82 8.77 -2.03
N ASN A 40 -10.52 8.65 -1.87
CA ASN A 40 -9.79 9.37 -0.82
C ASN A 40 -8.62 10.22 -1.32
N TYR A 41 -8.29 10.15 -2.59
CA TYR A 41 -7.06 10.77 -3.08
C TYR A 41 -7.11 12.29 -3.00
N ALA A 42 -6.06 12.88 -2.45
CA ALA A 42 -5.86 14.31 -2.38
C ALA A 42 -4.37 14.61 -2.16
N ASN A 43 -4.00 15.87 -2.27
CA ASN A 43 -2.66 16.30 -1.89
C ASN A 43 -2.52 16.25 -0.37
N ILE A 44 -1.38 15.78 0.13
CA ILE A 44 -1.12 15.70 1.57
C ILE A 44 -0.36 16.93 2.07
N HIS A 45 -0.52 17.23 3.36
CA HIS A 45 0.19 18.25 4.17
C HIS A 45 -0.15 19.71 3.81
N ARG A 46 -0.57 20.03 2.60
CA ARG A 46 -0.74 21.41 2.16
C ARG A 46 -2.19 21.84 1.94
N GLY A 47 -3.09 20.88 1.79
CA GLY A 47 -4.49 21.19 1.61
C GLY A 47 -5.19 21.47 2.92
N VAL A 48 -6.17 22.37 2.88
CA VAL A 48 -7.00 22.71 4.05
C VAL A 48 -8.41 22.13 3.93
N TYR A 49 -8.69 21.39 2.86
CA TYR A 49 -9.99 20.75 2.65
C TYR A 49 -10.01 19.33 3.23
N TYR A 50 -11.23 18.79 3.38
CA TYR A 50 -11.46 17.54 4.12
C TYR A 50 -10.62 16.36 3.61
N LEU A 51 -10.60 16.11 2.30
CA LEU A 51 -9.88 14.96 1.74
C LEU A 51 -8.38 15.06 1.98
N SER A 52 -7.82 16.26 1.84
CA SER A 52 -6.41 16.48 2.11
C SER A 52 -6.07 16.24 3.58
N SER A 53 -6.87 16.74 4.49
CA SER A 53 -6.66 16.55 5.94
C SER A 53 -6.81 15.09 6.31
N LYS A 54 -7.78 14.39 5.76
CA LYS A 54 -8.00 12.97 6.02
C LYS A 54 -6.82 12.14 5.51
N LEU A 55 -6.39 12.36 4.28
CA LEU A 55 -5.28 11.59 3.71
C LEU A 55 -3.96 11.88 4.41
N THR A 56 -3.75 13.12 4.87
CA THR A 56 -2.58 13.48 5.67
C THR A 56 -2.56 12.68 6.97
N ARG A 57 -3.69 12.59 7.68
CA ARG A 57 -3.78 11.78 8.90
C ARG A 57 -3.49 10.31 8.63
N ASP A 58 -4.07 9.76 7.57
CA ASP A 58 -3.84 8.37 7.21
C ASP A 58 -2.37 8.10 6.87
N TYR A 59 -1.74 9.02 6.14
CA TYR A 59 -0.32 8.95 5.80
C TYR A 59 0.57 8.95 7.05
N GLU A 60 0.31 9.87 7.98
CA GLU A 60 1.10 9.94 9.22
C GLU A 60 0.88 8.71 10.10
N LEU A 61 -0.35 8.19 10.15
CA LEU A 61 -0.65 6.95 10.88
C LEU A 61 0.13 5.76 10.32
N VAL A 62 0.25 5.65 9.00
CA VAL A 62 1.07 4.59 8.37
C VAL A 62 2.52 4.70 8.81
N ARG A 63 3.08 5.91 8.85
CA ARG A 63 4.46 6.12 9.33
C ARG A 63 4.63 5.65 10.77
N GLU A 64 3.68 5.97 11.64
CA GLU A 64 3.72 5.53 13.04
C GLU A 64 3.61 4.02 13.16
N ASN A 65 2.73 3.41 12.37
CA ASN A 65 2.56 1.95 12.35
C ASN A 65 3.84 1.24 11.90
N ILE A 66 4.51 1.78 10.88
CA ILE A 66 5.79 1.23 10.42
C ILE A 66 6.86 1.38 11.50
N ALA A 67 6.96 2.56 12.11
CA ALA A 67 7.91 2.80 13.19
C ALA A 67 7.70 1.82 14.35
N SER A 68 6.46 1.59 14.73
CA SER A 68 6.10 0.61 15.75
C SER A 68 6.50 -0.81 15.35
N PHE A 69 6.23 -1.18 14.10
CA PHE A 69 6.56 -2.51 13.60
C PHE A 69 8.05 -2.81 13.64
N ILE A 70 8.89 -1.84 13.22
CA ILE A 70 10.35 -1.99 13.23
C ILE A 70 10.98 -1.56 14.57
N LYS A 71 10.16 -1.19 15.56
CA LYS A 71 10.60 -0.73 16.89
C LYS A 71 11.51 0.49 16.84
N ALA A 72 11.28 1.38 15.90
CA ALA A 72 11.96 2.67 15.85
C ALA A 72 11.44 3.56 17.00
N PRO A 73 12.32 4.33 17.66
CA PRO A 73 11.89 5.18 18.78
C PRO A 73 10.97 6.32 18.36
N ARG A 74 11.06 6.75 17.11
CA ARG A 74 10.19 7.82 16.58
C ARG A 74 9.84 7.54 15.11
N ALA A 75 8.67 8.02 14.69
CA ALA A 75 8.20 7.84 13.32
C ALA A 75 9.06 8.56 12.27
N LYS A 76 9.89 9.50 12.69
CA LYS A 76 10.83 10.21 11.80
C LYS A 76 12.10 9.42 11.51
N GLU A 77 12.33 8.37 12.24
CA GLU A 77 13.51 7.52 12.09
C GLU A 77 13.17 6.28 11.27
#